data_0b660123b2eccb468d8227bef63be95b
#
_entry.id   0b660123b2eccb468d8227bef63be95b
#
_cell.length_a   1.000
_cell.length_b   1.000
_cell.length_c   1.000
_cell.angle_alpha   90.00
_cell.angle_beta   90.00
_cell.angle_gamma   90.00
#
_symmetry.space_group_name_H-M   'P 1'
#
loop_
_entity.id
_entity.type
_entity.pdbx_description
1 polymer ?
#
loop_
_entity_poly.entity_id
_entity_poly.type
_entity_poly.pdbx_seq_one_letter_code
_entity_poly.pdbx_strand_id
1 'polypeptide(L)'
;GFARNHYDRLGHLMQGFVPAILAREILLRRSPLGRGGWLRLLVTSVCLAFSALYELIEWAAALATGEAATAFLGTQGDVWDTQWDMFLALCGALLAQALLARLHDRQLARLAGA
;
A
#
# COMPACT_ATOMS: atom_id res chain seq x y z
N GLY A 1 -16.78 16.01 -3.98
CA GLY A 1 -17.62 15.58 -2.93
C GLY A 1 -17.24 14.23 -2.33
N PHE A 2 -18.16 13.70 -1.60
CA PHE A 2 -17.94 12.43 -0.91
C PHE A 2 -17.70 11.27 -1.86
N ALA A 3 -18.40 11.22 -2.98
CA ALA A 3 -18.24 10.13 -3.94
C ALA A 3 -16.79 10.05 -4.45
N ARG A 4 -16.21 11.22 -4.76
CA ARG A 4 -14.82 11.30 -5.20
C ARG A 4 -13.86 10.84 -4.10
N ASN A 5 -14.11 11.24 -2.86
CA ASN A 5 -13.31 10.86 -1.71
C ASN A 5 -13.36 9.35 -1.48
N HIS A 6 -14.54 8.74 -1.69
CA HIS A 6 -14.70 7.30 -1.50
C HIS A 6 -13.87 6.51 -2.50
N TYR A 7 -13.86 6.90 -3.77
CA TYR A 7 -13.05 6.21 -4.78
C TYR A 7 -11.56 6.37 -4.50
N ASP A 8 -11.15 7.58 -4.11
CA ASP A 8 -9.76 7.85 -3.77
C ASP A 8 -9.32 7.01 -2.57
N ARG A 9 -10.13 6.96 -1.52
CA ARG A 9 -9.82 6.18 -0.32
C ARG A 9 -9.79 4.69 -0.61
N LEU A 10 -10.70 4.19 -1.42
CA LEU A 10 -10.68 2.78 -1.81
C LEU A 10 -9.41 2.46 -2.58
N GLY A 11 -8.98 3.34 -3.48
CA GLY A 11 -7.73 3.19 -4.22
C GLY A 11 -6.53 3.08 -3.29
N HIS A 12 -6.46 3.92 -2.27
CA HIS A 12 -5.36 3.88 -1.31
C HIS A 12 -5.39 2.64 -0.42
N LEU A 13 -6.60 2.17 -0.06
CA LEU A 13 -6.73 0.91 0.66
C LEU A 13 -6.16 -0.24 -0.19
N MET A 14 -6.52 -0.29 -1.46
CA MET A 14 -6.03 -1.34 -2.37
C MET A 14 -4.55 -1.17 -2.68
N GLN A 15 -4.03 0.03 -2.60
CA GLN A 15 -2.60 0.32 -2.76
C GLN A 15 -1.77 -0.36 -1.68
N GLY A 16 -2.35 -0.57 -0.49
CA GLY A 16 -1.71 -1.36 0.55
C GLY A 16 -2.06 -2.83 0.45
N PHE A 17 -3.31 -3.13 0.11
CA PHE A 17 -3.82 -4.50 0.07
C PHE A 17 -3.12 -5.35 -1.00
N VAL A 18 -3.07 -4.85 -2.24
CA VAL A 18 -2.48 -5.60 -3.36
C VAL A 18 -0.96 -5.73 -3.25
N PRO A 19 -0.20 -4.65 -3.03
CA PRO A 19 1.25 -4.77 -2.88
C PRO A 19 1.67 -5.64 -1.69
N ALA A 20 0.84 -5.75 -0.66
CA ALA A 20 1.18 -6.58 0.49
C ALA A 20 1.39 -8.03 0.08
N ILE A 21 0.52 -8.58 -0.75
CA ILE A 21 0.65 -9.96 -1.20
C ILE A 21 1.86 -10.13 -2.11
N LEU A 22 2.12 -9.15 -2.99
CA LEU A 22 3.30 -9.19 -3.85
C LEU A 22 4.59 -9.11 -3.04
N ALA A 23 4.66 -8.19 -2.08
CA ALA A 23 5.83 -8.04 -1.22
C ALA A 23 6.04 -9.30 -0.39
N ARG A 24 4.96 -9.87 0.13
CA ARG A 24 5.01 -11.11 0.91
C ARG A 24 5.57 -12.24 0.08
N GLU A 25 5.12 -12.39 -1.14
CA GLU A 25 5.61 -13.44 -2.04
C GLU A 25 7.10 -13.25 -2.34
N ILE A 26 7.51 -12.03 -2.68
CA ILE A 26 8.91 -11.74 -3.00
C ILE A 26 9.80 -12.06 -1.79
N LEU A 27 9.42 -11.62 -0.60
CA LEU A 27 10.20 -11.85 0.60
C LEU A 27 10.31 -13.34 0.93
N LEU A 28 9.23 -14.09 0.78
CA LEU A 28 9.26 -15.52 1.05
C LEU A 28 10.06 -16.31 0.02
N ARG A 29 10.01 -15.90 -1.25
CA ARG A 29 10.67 -16.65 -2.33
C ARG A 29 12.10 -16.21 -2.60
N ARG A 30 12.43 -14.95 -2.35
CA ARG A 30 13.71 -14.36 -2.73
C ARG A 30 14.62 -14.02 -1.56
N SER A 31 14.18 -14.29 -0.33
CA SER A 31 15.01 -14.05 0.84
C SER A 31 14.90 -15.25 1.79
N PRO A 32 15.84 -15.38 2.73
CA PRO A 32 15.77 -16.47 3.73
C PRO A 32 14.69 -16.22 4.79
N LEU A 33 13.93 -15.14 4.68
CA LEU A 33 12.94 -14.78 5.68
C LEU A 33 11.78 -15.78 5.67
N GLY A 34 11.49 -16.35 6.83
CA GLY A 34 10.37 -17.25 7.00
C GLY A 34 9.11 -16.52 7.44
N ARG A 35 8.03 -17.29 7.58
CA ARG A 35 6.76 -16.75 8.08
C ARG A 35 6.89 -16.35 9.53
N GLY A 36 6.15 -15.32 9.93
CA GLY A 36 6.15 -14.85 11.32
C GLY A 36 6.04 -13.35 11.42
N GLY A 37 6.35 -12.84 12.61
CA GLY A 37 6.23 -11.42 12.92
C GLY A 37 7.13 -10.54 12.07
N TRP A 38 8.34 -10.98 11.79
CA TRP A 38 9.27 -10.22 10.96
C TRP A 38 8.74 -10.07 9.54
N LEU A 39 8.17 -11.13 8.97
CA LEU A 39 7.56 -11.05 7.65
C LEU A 39 6.43 -10.04 7.63
N ARG A 40 5.54 -10.09 8.63
CA ARG A 40 4.43 -9.14 8.72
C ARG A 40 4.92 -7.70 8.83
N LEU A 41 5.94 -7.48 9.65
CA LEU A 41 6.51 -6.14 9.81
C LEU A 41 7.10 -5.63 8.51
N LEU A 42 7.88 -6.46 7.82
CA LEU A 42 8.55 -6.04 6.59
C LEU A 42 7.55 -5.83 5.44
N VAL A 43 6.55 -6.70 5.32
CA VAL A 43 5.50 -6.52 4.31
C VAL A 43 4.76 -5.20 4.53
N THR A 44 4.37 -4.93 5.77
CA THR A 44 3.68 -3.69 6.12
C THR A 44 4.56 -2.48 5.83
N SER A 45 5.85 -2.57 6.18
CA SER A 45 6.82 -1.49 5.94
C SER A 45 7.00 -1.21 4.45
N VAL A 46 7.08 -2.25 3.62
CA VAL A 46 7.19 -2.10 2.17
C VAL A 46 5.96 -1.38 1.62
N CYS A 47 4.77 -1.76 2.08
CA CYS A 47 3.54 -1.11 1.62
C CYS A 47 3.49 0.36 2.03
N LEU A 48 3.91 0.69 3.24
CA LEU A 48 3.99 2.07 3.67
C LEU A 48 5.04 2.85 2.88
N ALA A 49 6.18 2.20 2.55
CA ALA A 49 7.20 2.82 1.72
C ALA A 49 6.67 3.17 0.34
N PHE A 50 5.91 2.27 -0.28
CA PHE A 50 5.27 2.56 -1.55
C PHE A 50 4.27 3.69 -1.46
N SER A 51 3.46 3.72 -0.40
CA SER A 51 2.49 4.79 -0.18
C SER A 51 3.21 6.13 -0.02
N ALA A 52 4.26 6.16 0.78
CA ALA A 52 5.04 7.37 0.99
C ALA A 52 5.71 7.84 -0.30
N LEU A 53 6.27 6.91 -1.08
CA LEU A 53 6.88 7.23 -2.36
C LEU A 53 5.85 7.82 -3.33
N TYR A 54 4.66 7.25 -3.37
CA TYR A 54 3.58 7.77 -4.22
C TYR A 54 3.25 9.22 -3.84
N GLU A 55 3.13 9.50 -2.54
CA GLU A 55 2.85 10.86 -2.08
C GLU A 55 3.98 11.83 -2.43
N LEU A 56 5.22 11.38 -2.35
CA LEU A 56 6.37 12.20 -2.73
C LEU A 56 6.38 12.49 -4.25
N ILE A 57 5.99 11.51 -5.04
CA ILE A 57 5.89 11.69 -6.50
C ILE A 57 4.78 12.68 -6.84
N GLU A 58 3.63 12.58 -6.17
CA GLU A 58 2.55 13.55 -6.35
C GLU A 58 3.00 14.96 -5.99
N TRP A 59 3.71 15.10 -4.88
CA TRP A 59 4.23 16.39 -4.45
C TRP A 59 5.22 16.95 -5.48
N ALA A 60 6.14 16.12 -5.96
CA ALA A 60 7.12 16.54 -6.98
C ALA A 60 6.41 16.98 -8.27
N ALA A 61 5.40 16.25 -8.70
CA ALA A 61 4.61 16.60 -9.88
C ALA A 61 3.89 17.93 -9.68
N ALA A 62 3.33 18.15 -8.49
CA ALA A 62 2.65 19.41 -8.17
C ALA A 62 3.61 20.59 -8.21
N LEU A 63 4.82 20.43 -7.65
CA LEU A 63 5.83 21.48 -7.72
C LEU A 63 6.24 21.82 -9.15
N ALA A 64 6.32 20.80 -10.01
CA ALA A 64 6.70 21.00 -11.40
C ALA A 64 5.61 21.69 -12.22
N THR A 65 4.34 21.51 -11.85
CA THR A 65 3.21 22.10 -12.57
C THR A 65 2.77 23.45 -12.05
N GLY A 66 3.35 23.92 -10.96
CA GLY A 66 3.08 25.26 -10.41
C GLY A 66 1.67 25.40 -9.87
N GLU A 67 0.79 26.14 -10.57
CA GLU A 67 -0.56 26.42 -10.08
C GLU A 67 -1.35 25.16 -9.79
N ALA A 68 -1.12 24.10 -10.52
CA ALA A 68 -1.78 22.83 -10.28
C ALA A 68 -1.41 22.22 -8.93
N ALA A 69 -0.32 22.73 -8.31
CA ALA A 69 0.10 22.25 -7.00
C ALA A 69 -1.00 22.40 -5.96
N THR A 70 -1.68 23.55 -5.93
CA THR A 70 -2.75 23.79 -4.96
C THR A 70 -3.89 22.81 -5.14
N ALA A 71 -4.34 22.60 -6.39
CA ALA A 71 -5.41 21.68 -6.69
C ALA A 71 -5.00 20.22 -6.44
N PHE A 72 -3.76 19.91 -6.73
CA PHE A 72 -3.24 18.56 -6.60
C PHE A 72 -3.02 18.17 -5.14
N LEU A 73 -2.31 19.03 -4.39
CA LEU A 73 -1.97 18.78 -2.98
C LEU A 73 -3.14 19.07 -2.04
N GLY A 74 -3.95 20.08 -2.40
CA GLY A 74 -5.08 20.48 -1.57
C GLY A 74 -6.21 19.48 -1.60
N THR A 75 -6.15 18.53 -2.48
CA THR A 75 -7.12 17.49 -2.76
C THR A 75 -8.38 17.57 -1.92
N GLN A 76 -9.42 18.20 -2.47
CA GLN A 76 -10.73 18.23 -1.84
C GLN A 76 -10.78 19.02 -0.54
N GLY A 77 -9.74 19.84 -0.28
CA GLY A 77 -9.71 20.71 0.89
C GLY A 77 -9.37 20.01 2.20
N ASP A 78 -8.99 18.76 2.17
CA ASP A 78 -8.61 18.03 3.37
C ASP A 78 -7.10 18.18 3.61
N VAL A 79 -6.73 18.89 4.67
CA VAL A 79 -5.31 19.10 5.00
C VAL A 79 -4.62 17.82 5.47
N TRP A 80 -5.39 16.81 5.85
CA TRP A 80 -4.87 15.53 6.32
C TRP A 80 -4.96 14.43 5.27
N ASP A 81 -5.14 14.80 4.00
CA ASP A 81 -5.33 13.82 2.93
C ASP A 81 -4.18 12.83 2.82
N THR A 82 -2.94 13.32 2.87
CA THR A 82 -1.76 12.46 2.81
C THR A 82 -1.73 11.46 3.95
N GLN A 83 -2.04 11.92 5.15
CA GLN A 83 -2.08 11.04 6.32
C GLN A 83 -3.17 9.99 6.20
N TRP A 84 -4.34 10.37 5.71
CA TRP A 84 -5.43 9.43 5.46
C TRP A 84 -5.05 8.39 4.41
N ASP A 85 -4.39 8.82 3.33
CA ASP A 85 -3.94 7.92 2.27
C ASP A 85 -2.96 6.88 2.80
N MET A 86 -1.99 7.31 3.59
CA MET A 86 -1.01 6.41 4.18
C MET A 86 -1.64 5.47 5.20
N PHE A 87 -2.59 5.98 6.00
CA PHE A 87 -3.31 5.16 6.96
C PHE A 87 -4.12 4.08 6.26
N LEU A 88 -4.79 4.42 5.16
CA LEU A 88 -5.56 3.44 4.39
C LEU A 88 -4.66 2.38 3.76
N ALA A 89 -3.48 2.77 3.29
CA ALA A 89 -2.51 1.82 2.78
C ALA A 89 -2.04 0.86 3.88
N LEU A 90 -1.82 1.39 5.08
CA LEU A 90 -1.48 0.57 6.23
C LEU A 90 -2.59 -0.44 6.54
N CYS A 91 -3.83 0.04 6.59
CA CYS A 91 -4.98 -0.82 6.84
C CYS A 91 -5.11 -1.90 5.77
N GLY A 92 -4.91 -1.53 4.51
CA GLY A 92 -4.95 -2.48 3.40
C GLY A 92 -3.90 -3.57 3.53
N ALA A 93 -2.67 -3.18 3.88
CA ALA A 93 -1.58 -4.14 4.06
C ALA A 93 -1.86 -5.12 5.21
N LEU A 94 -2.35 -4.60 6.33
CA LEU A 94 -2.68 -5.44 7.48
C LEU A 94 -3.86 -6.36 7.17
N LEU A 95 -4.87 -5.83 6.49
CA LEU A 95 -6.06 -6.61 6.12
C LEU A 95 -5.71 -7.72 5.15
N ALA A 96 -4.88 -7.44 4.14
CA ALA A 96 -4.45 -8.44 3.18
C ALA A 96 -3.73 -9.59 3.86
N GLN A 97 -2.82 -9.28 4.77
CA GLN A 97 -2.09 -10.30 5.50
C GLN A 97 -3.00 -11.12 6.40
N ALA A 98 -3.96 -10.46 7.06
CA ALA A 98 -4.90 -11.16 7.94
C ALA A 98 -5.83 -12.09 7.17
N LEU A 99 -6.33 -11.65 6.02
CA LEU A 99 -7.33 -12.40 5.27
C LEU A 99 -6.74 -13.42 4.31
N LEU A 100 -5.62 -13.09 3.66
CA LEU A 100 -5.11 -13.86 2.54
C LEU A 100 -3.83 -14.64 2.83
N ALA A 101 -3.22 -14.47 4.01
CA ALA A 101 -1.94 -15.11 4.29
C ALA A 101 -2.00 -16.62 4.15
N ARG A 102 -3.04 -17.25 4.69
CA ARG A 102 -3.18 -18.70 4.63
C ARG A 102 -3.39 -19.20 3.20
N LEU A 103 -4.22 -18.49 2.44
CA LEU A 103 -4.45 -18.83 1.04
C LEU A 103 -3.17 -18.67 0.23
N HIS A 104 -2.47 -17.58 0.44
CA HIS A 104 -1.20 -17.31 -0.22
C HIS A 104 -0.16 -18.38 0.12
N ASP A 105 -0.09 -18.78 1.38
CA ASP A 105 0.81 -19.84 1.81
C ASP A 105 0.50 -21.16 1.10
N ARG A 106 -0.78 -21.48 0.93
CA ARG A 106 -1.19 -22.67 0.20
C ARG A 106 -0.78 -22.63 -1.26
N GLN A 107 -0.94 -21.48 -1.90
CA GLN A 107 -0.55 -21.28 -3.29
C GLN A 107 0.95 -21.43 -3.48
N LEU A 108 1.73 -20.84 -2.58
CA LEU A 108 3.18 -20.95 -2.60
C LEU A 108 3.63 -22.38 -2.38
N ALA A 109 2.98 -23.10 -1.48
CA ALA A 109 3.28 -24.51 -1.25
C ALA A 109 3.04 -25.37 -2.48
N ARG A 110 1.95 -25.11 -3.21
CA ARG A 110 1.65 -25.82 -4.46
C ARG A 110 2.73 -25.56 -5.50
N LEU A 111 3.16 -24.31 -5.65
CA LEU A 111 4.21 -23.97 -6.60
C LEU A 111 5.53 -24.62 -6.24
N ALA A 112 5.87 -24.66 -4.95
CA ALA A 112 7.09 -25.29 -4.48
C ALA A 112 7.04 -26.82 -4.64
N GLY A 113 5.86 -27.42 -4.49
CA GLY A 113 5.66 -28.85 -4.62
C GLY A 113 5.54 -29.32 -6.07
N ALA A 114 5.32 -28.40 -6.97
CA ALA A 114 5.23 -28.73 -8.39
C ALA A 114 6.62 -28.85 -9.00
#